data_ceec35b2e60ec3a849152cef6c9e2b05
#
_entry.id   ceec35b2e60ec3a849152cef6c9e2b05
#
_cell.length_a   1.000
_cell.length_b   1.000
_cell.length_c   1.000
_cell.angle_alpha   90.00
_cell.angle_beta   90.00
_cell.angle_gamma   90.00
#
_symmetry.space_group_name_H-M   'P 1'
#
loop_
_entity.id
_entity.type
_entity.pdbx_description
1 polymer ?
#
loop_
_entity_poly.entity_id
_entity_poly.type
_entity_poly.pdbx_seq_one_letter_code
_entity_poly.pdbx_strand_id
1 'polypeptide(L)'
;MVGESPCSSCDGRCCRTYSVEVTVFDIRRLMLNLGLSPEAFCSTVSSWSGRCQIAPSLIANQSVNVVLRREEDGRGACVFFRGGVKGCGVYQHRPRSCVVYPFRPVDGGYPVERDNLPCPVSWNGRVDLAGRNSELALLMHEISDHNRLVTVLNAESMRSHDLASHLSCLLDALELEESQHGFM
;
A
#
# COMPACT_ATOMS: atom_id res chain seq x y z
N MET A 1 -21.57 -2.90 -18.46
CA MET A 1 -20.23 -2.67 -19.03
C MET A 1 -19.42 -1.95 -17.96
N VAL A 2 -18.42 -2.62 -17.38
CA VAL A 2 -17.47 -1.97 -16.46
C VAL A 2 -16.65 -1.05 -17.35
N GLY A 3 -16.86 0.27 -17.24
CA GLY A 3 -16.10 1.25 -18.00
C GLY A 3 -14.60 1.09 -17.75
N GLU A 4 -13.79 1.34 -18.77
CA GLU A 4 -12.33 1.32 -18.62
C GLU A 4 -11.94 2.24 -17.47
N SER A 5 -11.05 1.73 -16.59
CA SER A 5 -10.55 2.51 -15.48
C SER A 5 -9.86 3.78 -16.01
N PRO A 6 -10.12 4.96 -15.41
CA PRO A 6 -9.41 6.18 -15.77
C PRO A 6 -7.88 6.06 -15.75
N CYS A 7 -7.36 5.07 -15.02
CA CYS A 7 -5.93 4.78 -14.97
C CYS A 7 -5.38 4.19 -16.29
N SER A 8 -6.22 3.61 -17.16
CA SER A 8 -5.76 3.01 -18.41
C SER A 8 -5.20 4.05 -19.40
N SER A 9 -5.64 5.31 -19.29
CA SER A 9 -5.17 6.44 -20.10
C SER A 9 -4.35 7.46 -19.31
N CYS A 10 -3.99 7.15 -18.06
CA CYS A 10 -3.31 8.07 -17.17
C CYS A 10 -1.80 8.12 -17.44
N ASP A 11 -1.22 9.32 -17.37
CA ASP A 11 0.23 9.54 -17.44
C ASP A 11 1.00 9.16 -16.15
N GLY A 12 0.31 8.58 -15.16
CA GLY A 12 0.90 8.10 -13.92
C GLY A 12 1.25 9.19 -12.90
N ARG A 13 0.51 10.29 -12.85
CA ARG A 13 0.80 11.40 -11.93
C ARG A 13 0.87 10.96 -10.48
N CYS A 14 -0.07 10.14 -9.99
CA CYS A 14 -0.01 9.59 -8.63
C CYS A 14 1.25 8.74 -8.43
N CYS A 15 1.66 7.93 -9.40
CA CYS A 15 2.87 7.12 -9.35
C CYS A 15 4.15 7.95 -9.30
N ARG A 16 4.11 9.20 -9.78
CA ARG A 16 5.24 10.14 -9.76
C ARG A 16 5.22 11.08 -8.56
N THR A 17 4.05 11.23 -7.92
CA THR A 17 3.87 12.22 -6.84
C THR A 17 3.93 11.59 -5.46
N TYR A 18 3.28 10.44 -5.28
CA TYR A 18 3.09 9.85 -3.95
C TYR A 18 4.11 8.78 -3.63
N SER A 19 4.57 8.77 -2.38
CA SER A 19 5.14 7.58 -1.75
C SER A 19 3.98 6.71 -1.27
N VAL A 20 3.86 5.50 -1.83
CA VAL A 20 2.76 4.58 -1.54
C VAL A 20 3.15 3.71 -0.38
N GLU A 21 2.53 3.92 0.77
CA GLU A 21 2.67 3.04 1.91
C GLU A 21 2.04 1.68 1.63
N VAL A 22 2.68 0.62 2.12
CA VAL A 22 2.26 -0.76 1.90
C VAL A 22 2.11 -1.49 3.22
N THR A 23 1.05 -2.29 3.32
CA THR A 23 0.87 -3.24 4.43
C THR A 23 1.64 -4.53 4.16
N VAL A 24 1.81 -5.37 5.17
CA VAL A 24 2.38 -6.72 5.02
C VAL A 24 1.56 -7.56 4.02
N PHE A 25 0.25 -7.36 3.96
CA PHE A 25 -0.65 -8.02 3.00
C PHE A 25 -0.37 -7.61 1.57
N ASP A 26 -0.11 -6.31 1.32
CA ASP A 26 0.31 -5.80 0.01
C ASP A 26 1.65 -6.40 -0.40
N ILE A 27 2.63 -6.44 0.54
CA ILE A 27 3.96 -7.00 0.30
C ILE A 27 3.85 -8.46 -0.09
N ARG A 28 3.15 -9.29 0.71
CA ARG A 28 2.94 -10.70 0.41
C ARG A 28 2.25 -10.92 -0.93
N ARG A 29 1.23 -10.14 -1.24
CA ARG A 29 0.49 -10.19 -2.50
C ARG A 29 1.40 -9.92 -3.71
N LEU A 30 2.25 -8.91 -3.61
CA LEU A 30 3.23 -8.58 -4.65
C LEU A 30 4.30 -9.67 -4.79
N MET A 31 4.85 -10.17 -3.68
CA MET A 31 5.83 -11.27 -3.70
C MET A 31 5.29 -12.52 -4.41
N LEU A 32 4.11 -12.97 -4.02
CA LEU A 32 3.50 -14.19 -4.58
C LEU A 32 3.18 -14.06 -6.07
N ASN A 33 2.78 -12.88 -6.52
CA ASN A 33 2.38 -12.69 -7.92
C ASN A 33 3.54 -12.30 -8.85
N LEU A 34 4.63 -11.76 -8.32
CA LEU A 34 5.77 -11.30 -9.11
C LEU A 34 6.99 -12.20 -9.00
N GLY A 35 7.06 -13.06 -7.98
CA GLY A 35 8.26 -13.85 -7.69
C GLY A 35 9.46 -12.99 -7.30
N LEU A 36 9.23 -11.80 -6.73
CA LEU A 36 10.28 -10.87 -6.32
C LEU A 36 10.42 -10.88 -4.80
N SER A 37 11.65 -10.67 -4.31
CA SER A 37 11.87 -10.39 -2.89
C SER A 37 11.35 -9.00 -2.54
N PRO A 38 10.89 -8.76 -1.29
CA PRO A 38 10.30 -7.48 -0.90
C PRO A 38 11.29 -6.31 -1.04
N GLU A 39 12.59 -6.52 -0.84
CA GLU A 39 13.63 -5.50 -0.99
C GLU A 39 13.74 -4.99 -2.44
N ALA A 40 13.30 -5.78 -3.40
CA ALA A 40 13.31 -5.39 -4.80
C ALA A 40 12.33 -4.23 -5.08
N PHE A 41 11.26 -4.10 -4.27
CA PHE A 41 10.21 -3.12 -4.51
C PHE A 41 9.81 -2.28 -3.30
N CYS A 42 10.34 -2.57 -2.10
CA CYS A 42 10.13 -1.77 -0.88
C CYS A 42 11.33 -0.87 -0.58
N SER A 43 11.06 0.23 0.08
CA SER A 43 12.03 1.10 0.72
C SER A 43 11.41 1.73 1.97
N THR A 44 12.20 2.50 2.71
CA THR A 44 11.73 3.23 3.89
C THR A 44 11.77 4.72 3.66
N VAL A 45 10.85 5.43 4.32
CA VAL A 45 10.87 6.89 4.46
C VAL A 45 10.69 7.23 5.93
N SER A 46 11.23 8.37 6.37
CA SER A 46 11.01 8.85 7.74
C SER A 46 9.52 8.93 8.02
N SER A 47 9.08 8.46 9.19
CA SER A 47 7.66 8.48 9.53
C SER A 47 7.14 9.92 9.59
N TRP A 48 5.95 10.12 9.03
CA TRP A 48 5.31 11.43 9.03
C TRP A 48 4.32 11.53 10.18
N SER A 49 4.54 12.46 11.08
CA SER A 49 3.62 12.69 12.18
C SER A 49 2.24 13.09 11.66
N GLY A 50 1.22 12.28 11.97
CA GLY A 50 -0.18 12.70 11.98
C GLY A 50 -1.01 12.51 10.70
N ARG A 51 -0.51 11.86 9.65
CA ARG A 51 -1.31 11.63 8.42
C ARG A 51 -1.40 10.19 7.94
N CYS A 52 -0.59 9.30 8.50
CA CYS A 52 -0.55 7.90 8.10
C CYS A 52 -1.48 7.05 8.97
N GLN A 53 -2.30 6.25 8.33
CA GLN A 53 -3.10 5.23 9.03
C GLN A 53 -2.28 3.96 9.32
N ILE A 54 -1.14 3.79 8.62
CA ILE A 54 -0.22 2.68 8.81
C ILE A 54 0.77 3.04 9.92
N ALA A 55 0.87 2.18 10.92
CA ALA A 55 1.80 2.35 12.04
C ALA A 55 3.26 2.32 11.55
N PRO A 56 4.11 3.21 12.05
CA PRO A 56 5.51 3.20 11.68
C PRO A 56 6.24 2.01 12.30
N SER A 57 7.16 1.44 11.52
CA SER A 57 8.08 0.40 11.96
C SER A 57 9.31 0.99 12.63
N LEU A 58 9.86 0.28 13.62
CA LEU A 58 11.16 0.61 14.23
C LEU A 58 12.26 -0.22 13.55
N ILE A 59 13.04 0.43 12.68
CA ILE A 59 14.17 -0.18 11.99
C ILE A 59 15.43 0.60 12.37
N ALA A 60 16.47 -0.09 12.86
CA ALA A 60 17.70 0.54 13.33
C ALA A 60 17.47 1.69 14.34
N ASN A 61 16.47 1.56 15.21
CA ASN A 61 15.99 2.59 16.16
C ASN A 61 15.41 3.85 15.50
N GLN A 62 15.07 3.80 14.23
CA GLN A 62 14.42 4.89 13.53
C GLN A 62 12.97 4.53 13.26
N SER A 63 12.07 5.49 13.48
CA SER A 63 10.66 5.36 13.14
C SER A 63 10.47 5.66 11.65
N VAL A 64 10.10 4.65 10.88
CA VAL A 64 9.99 4.72 9.42
C VAL A 64 8.67 4.12 8.93
N ASN A 65 8.20 4.58 7.77
CA ASN A 65 7.13 3.93 7.04
C ASN A 65 7.71 3.12 5.88
N VAL A 66 7.20 1.90 5.69
CA VAL A 66 7.53 1.07 4.53
C VAL A 66 6.69 1.51 3.34
N VAL A 67 7.35 1.81 2.24
CA VAL A 67 6.72 2.34 1.02
C VAL A 67 7.17 1.55 -0.20
N LEU A 68 6.40 1.62 -1.29
CA LEU A 68 6.93 1.19 -2.60
C LEU A 68 8.15 2.02 -2.97
N ARG A 69 9.20 1.33 -3.40
CA ARG A 69 10.44 1.98 -3.86
C ARG A 69 10.15 2.89 -5.05
N ARG A 70 10.85 4.01 -5.08
CA ARG A 70 10.84 4.94 -6.19
C ARG A 70 12.19 4.87 -6.91
N GLU A 71 12.19 5.06 -8.21
CA GLU A 71 13.42 5.20 -9.00
C GLU A 71 14.19 6.49 -8.61
N GLU A 72 15.41 6.63 -9.08
CA GLU A 72 16.28 7.82 -8.85
C GLU A 72 16.40 8.16 -7.35
N ASP A 73 16.79 7.21 -6.53
CA ASP A 73 17.01 7.38 -5.09
C ASP A 73 15.80 8.03 -4.36
N GLY A 74 14.60 7.60 -4.74
CA GLY A 74 13.35 8.01 -4.11
C GLY A 74 12.71 9.28 -4.70
N ARG A 75 13.31 9.91 -5.71
CA ARG A 75 12.77 11.10 -6.37
C ARG A 75 11.99 10.81 -7.66
N GLY A 76 12.29 9.69 -8.30
CA GLY A 76 11.64 9.27 -9.53
C GLY A 76 10.24 8.70 -9.34
N ALA A 77 9.74 7.98 -10.33
CA ALA A 77 8.44 7.32 -10.27
C ALA A 77 8.48 6.06 -9.40
N CYS A 78 7.29 5.57 -9.03
CA CYS A 78 7.15 4.24 -8.42
C CYS A 78 7.84 3.18 -9.30
N VAL A 79 8.57 2.26 -8.68
CA VAL A 79 9.33 1.17 -9.35
C VAL A 79 8.50 0.33 -10.33
N PHE A 80 7.19 0.28 -10.13
CA PHE A 80 6.27 -0.43 -11.02
C PHE A 80 5.67 0.44 -12.12
N PHE A 81 5.99 1.71 -12.20
CA PHE A 81 5.49 2.56 -13.27
C PHE A 81 6.25 2.33 -14.57
N ARG A 82 5.54 1.99 -15.64
CA ARG A 82 6.13 1.64 -16.96
C ARG A 82 6.11 2.77 -17.97
N GLY A 83 5.58 3.94 -17.57
CA GLY A 83 5.45 5.10 -18.44
C GLY A 83 4.33 4.99 -19.47
N GLY A 84 3.89 6.13 -19.99
CA GLY A 84 2.88 6.26 -21.04
C GLY A 84 1.58 5.50 -20.75
N VAL A 85 0.94 5.02 -21.79
CA VAL A 85 -0.32 4.24 -21.71
C VAL A 85 -0.18 2.87 -21.04
N LYS A 86 1.04 2.38 -20.77
CA LYS A 86 1.24 1.11 -20.05
C LYS A 86 1.02 1.24 -18.54
N GLY A 87 1.06 2.45 -18.01
CA GLY A 87 0.72 2.75 -16.63
C GLY A 87 1.46 1.90 -15.60
N CYS A 88 0.71 1.29 -14.69
CA CYS A 88 1.22 0.44 -13.62
C CYS A 88 1.51 -0.99 -14.12
N GLY A 89 2.76 -1.44 -14.02
CA GLY A 89 3.18 -2.79 -14.43
C GLY A 89 2.61 -3.92 -13.57
N VAL A 90 2.08 -3.58 -12.38
CA VAL A 90 1.45 -4.53 -11.45
C VAL A 90 -0.02 -4.22 -11.22
N TYR A 91 -0.71 -3.64 -12.21
CA TYR A 91 -2.06 -3.09 -12.07
C TYR A 91 -3.04 -4.06 -11.38
N GLN A 92 -3.00 -5.34 -11.71
CA GLN A 92 -3.88 -6.36 -11.13
C GLN A 92 -3.54 -6.71 -9.67
N HIS A 93 -2.28 -6.50 -9.28
CA HIS A 93 -1.73 -6.86 -7.96
C HIS A 93 -1.29 -5.62 -7.16
N ARG A 94 -1.66 -4.42 -7.62
CA ARG A 94 -1.25 -3.17 -7.00
C ARG A 94 -1.70 -3.10 -5.54
N PRO A 95 -0.96 -2.38 -4.68
CA PRO A 95 -1.36 -2.17 -3.29
C PRO A 95 -2.80 -1.68 -3.17
N ARG A 96 -3.48 -2.07 -2.10
CA ARG A 96 -4.89 -1.74 -1.91
C ARG A 96 -5.12 -0.24 -1.82
N SER A 97 -4.18 0.50 -1.25
CA SER A 97 -4.18 1.98 -1.29
C SER A 97 -4.22 2.54 -2.72
N CYS A 98 -3.55 1.90 -3.68
CA CYS A 98 -3.64 2.25 -5.11
C CYS A 98 -4.97 1.81 -5.74
N VAL A 99 -5.58 0.72 -5.25
CA VAL A 99 -6.89 0.26 -5.73
C VAL A 99 -7.97 1.27 -5.38
N VAL A 100 -7.99 1.73 -4.13
CA VAL A 100 -9.03 2.64 -3.64
C VAL A 100 -8.82 4.10 -4.07
N TYR A 101 -7.58 4.49 -4.43
CA TYR A 101 -7.31 5.85 -4.88
C TYR A 101 -8.21 6.26 -6.04
N PRO A 102 -8.76 7.44 -6.06
CA PRO A 102 -8.52 8.59 -5.17
C PRO A 102 -9.55 8.74 -4.03
N PHE A 103 -10.27 7.70 -3.70
CA PHE A 103 -11.36 7.77 -2.74
C PHE A 103 -10.88 7.69 -1.27
N ARG A 104 -11.69 8.22 -0.39
CA ARG A 104 -11.56 8.08 1.06
C ARG A 104 -12.90 7.65 1.67
N PRO A 105 -12.87 6.93 2.79
CA PRO A 105 -14.11 6.58 3.49
C PRO A 105 -14.79 7.83 4.04
N VAL A 106 -16.11 7.73 4.17
CA VAL A 106 -16.95 8.73 4.85
C VAL A 106 -17.89 7.96 5.78
N ASP A 107 -18.02 8.43 7.00
CA ASP A 107 -18.89 7.81 7.99
C ASP A 107 -20.33 7.75 7.51
N GLY A 108 -20.89 6.53 7.47
CA GLY A 108 -22.28 6.27 7.09
C GLY A 108 -22.65 6.56 5.64
N GLY A 109 -21.68 6.82 4.76
CA GLY A 109 -21.90 7.18 3.36
C GLY A 109 -21.08 6.39 2.35
N TYR A 110 -21.28 6.73 1.07
CA TYR A 110 -20.43 6.25 0.00
C TYR A 110 -19.05 6.97 -0.01
N PRO A 111 -18.00 6.30 -0.48
CA PRO A 111 -16.70 6.92 -0.63
C PRO A 111 -16.74 8.20 -1.45
N VAL A 112 -16.01 9.21 -1.02
CA VAL A 112 -15.87 10.46 -1.77
C VAL A 112 -14.46 10.61 -2.35
N GLU A 113 -14.39 11.27 -3.49
CA GLU A 113 -13.12 11.63 -4.11
C GLU A 113 -12.38 12.64 -3.23
N ARG A 114 -11.07 12.47 -3.06
CA ARG A 114 -10.23 13.41 -2.31
C ARG A 114 -10.09 14.72 -3.09
N ASP A 115 -9.95 15.82 -2.38
CA ASP A 115 -9.67 17.12 -2.96
C ASP A 115 -8.21 17.28 -3.39
N ASN A 116 -7.95 18.21 -4.30
CA ASN A 116 -6.61 18.63 -4.74
C ASN A 116 -5.71 17.46 -5.24
N LEU A 117 -6.28 16.59 -6.04
CA LEU A 117 -5.56 15.45 -6.59
C LEU A 117 -4.64 15.83 -7.74
N PRO A 118 -3.47 15.20 -7.89
CA PRO A 118 -2.68 15.28 -9.11
C PRO A 118 -3.35 14.57 -10.28
N CYS A 119 -4.36 13.74 -10.03
CA CYS A 119 -5.09 13.00 -11.06
C CYS A 119 -5.84 13.98 -11.99
N PRO A 120 -5.59 13.96 -13.31
CA PRO A 120 -6.23 14.89 -14.24
C PRO A 120 -7.66 14.49 -14.59
N VAL A 121 -8.14 13.35 -14.11
CA VAL A 121 -9.42 12.76 -14.52
C VAL A 121 -10.40 12.84 -13.37
N SER A 122 -11.61 13.37 -13.67
CA SER A 122 -12.74 13.24 -12.75
C SER A 122 -13.24 11.80 -12.74
N TRP A 123 -13.43 11.27 -11.55
CA TRP A 123 -13.95 9.93 -11.32
C TRP A 123 -15.48 9.88 -11.19
N ASN A 124 -16.12 11.04 -11.13
CA ASN A 124 -17.56 11.15 -10.96
C ASN A 124 -18.32 10.40 -12.07
N GLY A 125 -19.22 9.53 -11.67
CA GLY A 125 -20.07 8.74 -12.59
C GLY A 125 -19.35 7.63 -13.37
N ARG A 126 -18.06 7.39 -13.10
CA ARG A 126 -17.24 6.38 -13.83
C ARG A 126 -16.83 5.20 -12.95
N VAL A 127 -17.30 5.13 -11.72
CA VAL A 127 -16.87 4.10 -10.75
C VAL A 127 -18.08 3.46 -10.09
N ASP A 128 -17.95 2.18 -9.83
CA ASP A 128 -18.81 1.45 -8.91
C ASP A 128 -18.46 1.86 -7.47
N LEU A 129 -19.28 2.76 -6.90
CA LEU A 129 -19.08 3.24 -5.53
C LEU A 129 -19.31 2.14 -4.49
N ALA A 130 -20.19 1.18 -4.74
CA ALA A 130 -20.41 0.06 -3.83
C ALA A 130 -19.17 -0.86 -3.78
N GLY A 131 -18.61 -1.19 -4.94
CA GLY A 131 -17.36 -1.93 -5.03
C GLY A 131 -16.19 -1.17 -4.39
N ARG A 132 -16.13 0.17 -4.54
CA ARG A 132 -15.11 1.00 -3.88
C ARG A 132 -15.26 1.00 -2.36
N ASN A 133 -16.48 1.01 -1.84
CA ASN A 133 -16.71 0.92 -0.41
C ASN A 133 -16.20 -0.41 0.16
N SER A 134 -16.45 -1.51 -0.53
CA SER A 134 -15.92 -2.84 -0.14
C SER A 134 -14.39 -2.87 -0.14
N GLU A 135 -13.74 -2.31 -1.16
CA GLU A 135 -12.28 -2.23 -1.22
C GLU A 135 -11.69 -1.33 -0.12
N LEU A 136 -12.37 -0.23 0.23
CA LEU A 136 -11.97 0.61 1.36
C LEU A 136 -12.11 -0.11 2.70
N ALA A 137 -13.19 -0.87 2.90
CA ALA A 137 -13.38 -1.67 4.11
C ALA A 137 -12.27 -2.73 4.26
N LEU A 138 -11.91 -3.40 3.17
CA LEU A 138 -10.79 -4.35 3.14
C LEU A 138 -9.45 -3.66 3.44
N LEU A 139 -9.20 -2.48 2.86
CA LEU A 139 -8.00 -1.70 3.16
C LEU A 139 -7.91 -1.36 4.65
N MET A 140 -9.00 -0.89 5.25
CA MET A 140 -9.02 -0.52 6.68
C MET A 140 -8.78 -1.74 7.57
N HIS A 141 -9.31 -2.91 7.20
CA HIS A 141 -9.04 -4.16 7.90
C HIS A 141 -7.56 -4.56 7.80
N GLU A 142 -6.99 -4.60 6.59
CA GLU A 142 -5.58 -4.90 6.39
C GLU A 142 -4.65 -3.91 7.13
N ILE A 143 -5.01 -2.62 7.21
CA ILE A 143 -4.27 -1.63 7.99
C ILE A 143 -4.34 -1.94 9.49
N SER A 144 -5.52 -2.28 10.01
CA SER A 144 -5.72 -2.61 11.42
C SER A 144 -4.85 -3.80 11.83
N ASP A 145 -4.86 -4.87 11.04
CA ASP A 145 -4.07 -6.08 11.34
C ASP A 145 -2.57 -5.82 11.19
N HIS A 146 -2.17 -5.12 10.13
CA HIS A 146 -0.77 -4.71 9.96
C HIS A 146 -0.27 -3.88 11.15
N ASN A 147 -1.05 -2.91 11.61
CA ASN A 147 -0.69 -2.05 12.75
C ASN A 147 -0.52 -2.87 14.03
N ARG A 148 -1.38 -3.88 14.24
CA ARG A 148 -1.25 -4.80 15.37
C ARG A 148 0.06 -5.58 15.30
N LEU A 149 0.40 -6.18 14.15
CA LEU A 149 1.67 -6.89 13.95
C LEU A 149 2.88 -5.99 14.19
N VAL A 150 2.90 -4.80 13.60
CA VAL A 150 3.98 -3.82 13.78
C VAL A 150 4.11 -3.41 15.25
N THR A 151 3.01 -3.24 15.96
CA THR A 151 3.03 -2.88 17.39
C THR A 151 3.68 -3.97 18.22
N VAL A 152 3.35 -5.23 17.96
CA VAL A 152 3.98 -6.39 18.63
C VAL A 152 5.47 -6.44 18.34
N LEU A 153 5.86 -6.36 17.08
CA LEU A 153 7.27 -6.41 16.68
C LEU A 153 8.10 -5.25 17.28
N ASN A 154 7.53 -4.05 17.31
CA ASN A 154 8.18 -2.88 17.91
C ASN A 154 8.36 -3.03 19.43
N ALA A 155 7.46 -3.76 20.12
CA ALA A 155 7.50 -3.98 21.56
C ALA A 155 8.46 -5.12 21.98
N GLU A 156 8.57 -6.18 21.18
CA GLU A 156 9.32 -7.41 21.52
C GLU A 156 10.84 -7.28 21.46
N SER A 157 11.39 -6.09 21.33
CA SER A 157 12.83 -5.87 21.21
C SER A 157 13.49 -6.62 20.02
N MET A 158 12.71 -7.15 19.12
CA MET A 158 13.17 -7.66 17.83
C MET A 158 13.56 -6.48 16.94
N ARG A 159 14.58 -5.75 17.38
CA ARG A 159 15.11 -4.58 16.69
C ARG A 159 15.72 -5.03 15.38
N SER A 160 14.93 -4.98 14.35
CA SER A 160 15.45 -5.22 13.01
C SER A 160 16.51 -4.17 12.70
N HIS A 161 17.69 -4.65 12.30
CA HIS A 161 18.81 -3.75 11.98
C HIS A 161 18.67 -3.15 10.58
N ASP A 162 17.87 -3.76 9.73
CA ASP A 162 17.64 -3.37 8.35
C ASP A 162 16.22 -3.70 7.88
N LEU A 163 15.86 -3.21 6.70
CA LEU A 163 14.55 -3.42 6.10
C LEU A 163 14.27 -4.90 5.80
N ALA A 164 15.26 -5.65 5.30
CA ALA A 164 15.07 -7.04 4.91
C ALA A 164 14.68 -7.90 6.12
N SER A 165 15.42 -7.79 7.23
CA SER A 165 15.11 -8.47 8.48
C SER A 165 13.74 -8.09 9.02
N HIS A 166 13.38 -6.80 8.95
CA HIS A 166 12.07 -6.33 9.40
C HIS A 166 10.92 -6.93 8.58
N LEU A 167 11.05 -6.94 7.25
CA LEU A 167 10.03 -7.50 6.35
C LEU A 167 9.89 -9.02 6.53
N SER A 168 11.00 -9.73 6.75
CA SER A 168 10.96 -11.16 7.08
C SER A 168 10.15 -11.40 8.36
N CYS A 169 10.47 -10.70 9.45
CA CYS A 169 9.74 -10.83 10.71
C CYS A 169 8.23 -10.53 10.57
N LEU A 170 7.87 -9.52 9.79
CA LEU A 170 6.47 -9.18 9.53
C LEU A 170 5.74 -10.29 8.77
N LEU A 171 6.38 -10.89 7.77
CA LEU A 171 5.81 -11.98 6.98
C LEU A 171 5.66 -13.25 7.81
N ASP A 172 6.67 -13.60 8.61
CA ASP A 172 6.64 -14.74 9.51
C ASP A 172 5.52 -14.59 10.56
N ALA A 173 5.35 -13.40 11.11
CA ALA A 173 4.28 -13.10 12.07
C ALA A 173 2.89 -13.23 11.42
N LEU A 174 2.72 -12.80 10.18
CA LEU A 174 1.47 -12.97 9.42
C LEU A 174 1.15 -14.45 9.19
N GLU A 175 2.14 -15.26 8.79
CA GLU A 175 1.96 -16.70 8.56
C GLU A 175 1.57 -17.45 9.85
N LEU A 176 2.18 -17.07 10.97
CA LEU A 176 1.83 -17.64 12.28
C LEU A 176 0.38 -17.35 12.66
N GLU A 177 -0.08 -16.12 12.47
CA GLU A 177 -1.48 -15.77 12.76
C GLU A 177 -2.48 -16.54 11.88
N GLU A 178 -2.22 -16.62 10.58
CA GLU A 178 -3.08 -17.38 9.66
C GLU A 178 -3.13 -18.86 10.03
N SER A 179 -2.00 -19.45 10.45
CA SER A 179 -1.94 -20.83 10.90
C SER A 179 -2.76 -21.08 12.16
N GLN A 180 -2.84 -20.12 13.07
CA GLN A 180 -3.63 -20.22 14.30
C GLN A 180 -5.13 -20.05 14.06
N HIS A 181 -5.54 -19.28 13.06
CA HIS A 181 -6.95 -19.01 12.75
C HIS A 181 -7.52 -19.94 11.66
N GLY A 182 -6.67 -20.65 10.92
CA GLY A 182 -7.06 -21.60 9.87
C GLY A 182 -7.49 -22.99 10.36
N PHE A 183 -7.46 -23.25 11.67
CA PHE A 183 -7.87 -24.52 12.29
C PHE A 183 -9.25 -24.49 12.99
N MET A 184 -10.07 -23.48 12.69
CA MET A 184 -11.47 -23.46 13.19
C MET A 184 -12.48 -23.67 12.07
#